data_1ab01f16f29c0ef1b03b0f90970f6153
#
_entry.id   1ab01f16f29c0ef1b03b0f90970f6153
#
_cell.length_a   1.000
_cell.length_b   1.000
_cell.length_c   1.000
_cell.angle_alpha   90.00
_cell.angle_beta   90.00
_cell.angle_gamma   90.00
#
_symmetry.space_group_name_H-M   'P 1'
#
loop_
_entity.id
_entity.type
_entity.pdbx_description
1 polymer ?
#
loop_
_entity_poly.entity_id
_entity_poly.type
_entity_poly.pdbx_seq_one_letter_code
_entity_poly.pdbx_strand_id
1 'polypeptide(L)'
;MRYGNFRYMINNVLKNFCLITFALIAPITLPAGGIQKSLNQKNCSNNANEIILYSNTPLCSFPEIHAKELLVLNIGTTLSVLRNWKVSESEIWLRVELASNKFFDHPNKIKRGWIKM
;
A
#
# COMPACT_ATOMS: atom_id res chain seq x y z
N MET A 1 -7.04 63.46 21.90
CA MET A 1 -6.69 62.32 22.74
C MET A 1 -7.55 61.11 22.53
N ARG A 2 -7.64 60.60 21.35
CA ARG A 2 -8.43 59.40 21.05
C ARG A 2 -7.64 58.29 20.30
N TYR A 3 -6.34 58.33 20.37
CA TYR A 3 -5.51 57.35 19.68
C TYR A 3 -5.29 56.00 20.43
N GLY A 4 -5.64 55.94 21.69
CA GLY A 4 -5.50 54.71 22.48
C GLY A 4 -6.51 53.63 22.14
N ASN A 5 -7.74 54.01 21.81
CA ASN A 5 -8.81 53.07 21.56
C ASN A 5 -8.73 52.41 20.16
N PHE A 6 -8.10 53.08 19.22
CA PHE A 6 -7.96 52.58 17.87
C PHE A 6 -6.99 51.41 17.79
N ARG A 7 -5.89 51.46 18.52
CA ARG A 7 -4.94 50.34 18.61
C ARG A 7 -5.53 49.11 19.31
N TYR A 8 -6.40 49.31 20.28
CA TYR A 8 -7.10 48.21 20.95
C TYR A 8 -8.13 47.51 20.06
N MET A 9 -8.83 48.29 19.25
CA MET A 9 -9.77 47.71 18.27
C MET A 9 -9.07 46.92 17.19
N ILE A 10 -7.98 47.41 16.66
CA ILE A 10 -7.19 46.75 15.61
C ILE A 10 -6.64 45.40 16.12
N ASN A 11 -6.13 45.35 17.35
CA ASN A 11 -5.57 44.14 17.90
C ASN A 11 -6.63 43.07 18.14
N ASN A 12 -7.82 43.45 18.53
CA ASN A 12 -8.92 42.49 18.72
C ASN A 12 -9.49 41.99 17.38
N VAL A 13 -9.61 42.87 16.41
CA VAL A 13 -10.03 42.49 15.04
C VAL A 13 -9.00 41.59 14.38
N LEU A 14 -7.72 41.90 14.56
CA LEU A 14 -6.63 41.10 14.00
C LEU A 14 -6.57 39.71 14.64
N LYS A 15 -6.75 39.58 15.95
CA LYS A 15 -6.82 38.29 16.64
C LYS A 15 -8.00 37.45 16.17
N ASN A 16 -9.14 38.04 16.02
CA ASN A 16 -10.35 37.33 15.54
C ASN A 16 -10.21 36.95 14.06
N PHE A 17 -9.53 37.78 13.27
CA PHE A 17 -9.29 37.48 11.86
C PHE A 17 -8.29 36.31 11.70
N CYS A 18 -7.25 36.27 12.51
CA CYS A 18 -6.33 35.13 12.53
C CYS A 18 -7.02 33.81 12.93
N LEU A 19 -7.94 33.82 13.88
CA LEU A 19 -8.69 32.64 14.29
C LEU A 19 -9.64 32.15 13.19
N ILE A 20 -10.27 33.06 12.49
CA ILE A 20 -11.18 32.71 11.38
C ILE A 20 -10.40 32.17 10.19
N THR A 21 -9.25 32.74 9.85
CA THR A 21 -8.42 32.23 8.75
C THR A 21 -7.81 30.87 9.09
N PHE A 22 -7.45 30.62 10.34
CA PHE A 22 -6.95 29.32 10.77
C PHE A 22 -8.05 28.24 10.74
N ALA A 23 -9.28 28.60 11.06
CA ALA A 23 -10.43 27.70 10.97
C ALA A 23 -10.80 27.34 9.51
N LEU A 24 -10.54 28.23 8.58
CA LEU A 24 -10.82 27.99 7.15
C LEU A 24 -9.74 27.16 6.44
N ILE A 25 -8.51 27.16 6.96
CA ILE A 25 -7.40 26.41 6.36
C ILE A 25 -7.25 25.02 6.98
N ALA A 26 -7.74 24.83 8.21
CA ALA A 26 -7.57 23.59 8.96
C ALA A 26 -8.32 22.36 8.45
N PRO A 27 -9.46 22.43 7.76
CA PRO A 27 -10.26 21.24 7.54
C PRO A 27 -10.05 20.54 6.21
N ILE A 28 -9.10 20.94 5.41
CA ILE A 28 -8.71 20.15 4.26
C ILE A 28 -7.57 19.20 4.65
N THR A 29 -7.67 18.61 5.82
CA THR A 29 -7.06 17.32 6.02
C THR A 29 -7.87 16.37 5.16
N LEU A 30 -7.37 16.11 4.00
CA LEU A 30 -7.81 14.98 3.20
C LEU A 30 -7.94 13.79 4.14
N PRO A 31 -9.12 13.24 4.34
CA PRO A 31 -9.18 11.92 4.92
C PRO A 31 -8.27 11.09 4.05
N ALA A 32 -7.27 10.50 4.64
CA ALA A 32 -6.44 9.55 3.95
C ALA A 32 -7.40 8.54 3.34
N GLY A 33 -7.73 8.73 2.07
CA GLY A 33 -8.79 8.01 1.37
C GLY A 33 -8.45 6.57 1.08
N GLY A 34 -7.59 6.00 1.90
CA GLY A 34 -7.23 4.60 1.84
C GLY A 34 -8.23 3.65 2.50
N ILE A 35 -9.13 4.16 3.32
CA ILE A 35 -9.96 3.31 4.18
C ILE A 35 -11.16 2.73 3.43
N GLN A 36 -11.62 3.37 2.40
CA GLN A 36 -12.82 2.89 1.70
C GLN A 36 -12.58 1.71 0.76
N LYS A 37 -11.33 1.48 0.35
CA LYS A 37 -11.00 0.31 -0.45
C LYS A 37 -10.88 -0.98 0.37
N SER A 38 -10.68 -0.87 1.67
CA SER A 38 -10.55 -2.05 2.52
C SER A 38 -11.89 -2.69 2.90
N LEU A 39 -12.98 -1.94 2.84
CA LEU A 39 -14.29 -2.45 3.19
C LEU A 39 -14.90 -3.35 2.11
N ASN A 40 -14.58 -3.13 0.85
CA ASN A 40 -15.02 -3.99 -0.23
C ASN A 40 -14.15 -5.24 -0.43
N GLN A 41 -12.98 -5.25 0.20
CA GLN A 41 -12.06 -6.38 0.10
C GLN A 41 -12.32 -7.47 1.14
N LYS A 42 -13.20 -7.22 2.09
CA LYS A 42 -13.53 -8.18 3.15
C LYS A 42 -14.43 -9.34 2.70
N ASN A 43 -15.04 -9.23 1.55
CA ASN A 43 -15.91 -10.28 1.01
C ASN A 43 -15.31 -11.05 -0.18
N CYS A 44 -14.08 -10.73 -0.55
CA CYS A 44 -13.30 -11.55 -1.47
C CYS A 44 -12.31 -12.44 -0.72
N SER A 45 -12.81 -13.08 0.34
CA SER A 45 -12.21 -14.31 0.74
C SER A 45 -12.71 -15.34 -0.26
N ASN A 46 -12.08 -15.52 -1.33
CA ASN A 46 -12.17 -16.83 -1.98
C ASN A 46 -11.43 -16.75 -3.31
N ASN A 47 -10.24 -17.30 -3.32
CA ASN A 47 -9.67 -18.06 -4.44
C ASN A 47 -9.51 -17.35 -5.80
N ALA A 48 -9.93 -16.10 -5.97
CA ALA A 48 -9.79 -15.36 -7.23
C ALA A 48 -8.34 -14.93 -7.54
N ASN A 49 -7.45 -14.99 -6.56
CA ASN A 49 -6.07 -14.56 -6.68
C ASN A 49 -5.06 -15.69 -6.44
N GLU A 50 -5.48 -16.93 -6.49
CA GLU A 50 -4.58 -18.07 -6.39
C GLU A 50 -4.19 -18.53 -7.79
N ILE A 51 -2.91 -18.80 -7.96
CA ILE A 51 -2.34 -19.37 -9.19
C ILE A 51 -1.59 -20.65 -8.85
N ILE A 52 -1.57 -21.57 -9.80
CA ILE A 52 -0.79 -22.80 -9.72
C ILE A 52 0.32 -22.71 -10.76
N LEU A 53 1.54 -22.99 -10.38
CA LEU A 53 2.67 -22.98 -11.30
C LEU A 53 2.67 -24.22 -12.20
N TYR A 54 2.82 -23.99 -13.49
CA TYR A 54 2.94 -25.04 -14.50
C TYR A 54 4.38 -25.42 -14.85
N SER A 55 5.34 -24.63 -14.34
CA SER A 55 6.77 -24.86 -14.50
C SER A 55 7.54 -24.42 -13.26
N ASN A 56 8.78 -24.88 -13.14
CA ASN A 56 9.65 -24.40 -12.10
C ASN A 56 9.94 -22.91 -12.36
N THR A 57 9.67 -22.08 -11.35
CA THR A 57 9.74 -20.63 -11.48
C THR A 57 10.58 -20.04 -10.37
N PRO A 58 11.58 -19.20 -10.69
CA PRO A 58 12.37 -18.51 -9.68
C PRO A 58 11.53 -17.45 -8.96
N LEU A 59 11.64 -17.41 -7.65
CA LEU A 59 11.08 -16.36 -6.81
C LEU A 59 12.17 -15.33 -6.56
N CYS A 60 11.95 -14.11 -7.00
CA CYS A 60 12.91 -13.01 -6.94
C CYS A 60 12.58 -12.01 -5.83
N SER A 61 13.62 -11.32 -5.36
CA SER A 61 13.46 -10.27 -4.35
C SER A 61 12.78 -9.01 -4.86
N PHE A 62 12.98 -8.66 -6.15
CA PHE A 62 12.43 -7.50 -6.82
C PHE A 62 11.91 -7.87 -8.22
N PRO A 63 11.03 -7.06 -8.81
CA PRO A 63 10.51 -7.28 -10.17
C PRO A 63 11.50 -6.79 -11.23
N GLU A 64 12.68 -7.36 -11.28
CA GLU A 64 13.77 -7.05 -12.20
C GLU A 64 14.46 -8.33 -12.67
N ILE A 65 14.95 -8.31 -13.91
CA ILE A 65 15.59 -9.48 -14.56
C ILE A 65 16.86 -9.91 -13.80
N HIS A 66 17.59 -8.96 -13.22
CA HIS A 66 18.82 -9.22 -12.47
C HIS A 66 18.64 -9.29 -10.96
N ALA A 67 17.38 -9.34 -10.51
CA ALA A 67 17.08 -9.43 -9.10
C ALA A 67 17.59 -10.75 -8.51
N LYS A 68 17.98 -10.69 -7.24
CA LYS A 68 18.41 -11.88 -6.51
C LYS A 68 17.28 -12.90 -6.45
N GLU A 69 17.58 -14.11 -6.88
CA GLU A 69 16.71 -15.26 -6.68
C GLU A 69 16.72 -15.66 -5.21
N LEU A 70 15.53 -15.76 -4.63
CA LEU A 70 15.38 -16.18 -3.24
C LEU A 70 15.27 -17.70 -3.12
N LEU A 71 14.49 -18.29 -4.00
CA LEU A 71 14.34 -19.74 -4.13
C LEU A 71 13.66 -20.09 -5.46
N VAL A 72 13.74 -21.34 -5.86
CA VAL A 72 13.02 -21.87 -7.02
C VAL A 72 11.77 -22.59 -6.55
N LEU A 73 10.63 -22.18 -7.08
CA LEU A 73 9.34 -22.79 -6.81
C LEU A 73 9.11 -23.93 -7.77
N ASN A 74 8.67 -25.05 -7.25
CA ASN A 74 8.40 -26.24 -8.06
C ASN A 74 7.05 -26.14 -8.77
N ILE A 75 6.94 -26.86 -9.87
CA ILE A 75 5.68 -27.10 -10.56
C ILE A 75 4.61 -27.60 -9.58
N GLY A 76 3.38 -27.15 -9.74
CA GLY A 76 2.26 -27.48 -8.86
C GLY A 76 2.16 -26.67 -7.57
N THR A 77 3.11 -25.75 -7.32
CA THR A 77 3.03 -24.87 -6.17
C THR A 77 1.88 -23.89 -6.32
N THR A 78 1.03 -23.82 -5.31
CA THR A 78 -0.06 -22.83 -5.24
C THR A 78 0.44 -21.54 -4.57
N LEU A 79 0.19 -20.44 -5.21
CA LEU A 79 0.60 -19.10 -4.79
C LEU A 79 -0.60 -18.17 -4.70
N SER A 80 -0.61 -17.33 -3.70
CA SER A 80 -1.56 -16.23 -3.59
C SER A 80 -0.98 -14.98 -4.22
N VAL A 81 -1.66 -14.40 -5.20
CA VAL A 81 -1.21 -13.18 -5.88
C VAL A 81 -1.60 -11.97 -5.05
N LEU A 82 -0.61 -11.22 -4.60
CA LEU A 82 -0.80 -10.01 -3.80
C LEU A 82 -0.89 -8.76 -4.67
N ARG A 83 -0.11 -8.73 -5.75
CA ARG A 83 -0.02 -7.56 -6.63
C ARG A 83 0.47 -7.94 -8.02
N ASN A 84 -0.04 -7.24 -9.01
CA ASN A 84 0.41 -7.29 -10.40
C ASN A 84 1.23 -6.03 -10.71
N TRP A 85 2.38 -6.21 -11.35
CA TRP A 85 3.26 -5.14 -11.79
C TRP A 85 3.62 -5.32 -13.25
N LYS A 86 3.08 -4.45 -14.09
CA LYS A 86 3.34 -4.46 -15.54
C LYS A 86 4.47 -3.48 -15.83
N VAL A 87 5.60 -4.00 -16.29
CA VAL A 87 6.76 -3.21 -16.70
C VAL A 87 6.61 -2.80 -18.17
N SER A 88 6.17 -3.73 -19.02
CA SER A 88 5.91 -3.50 -20.43
C SER A 88 4.75 -4.38 -20.89
N GLU A 89 4.37 -4.28 -22.17
CA GLU A 89 3.31 -5.14 -22.73
C GLU A 89 3.66 -6.64 -22.65
N SER A 90 4.95 -6.96 -22.73
CA SER A 90 5.45 -8.34 -22.71
C SER A 90 6.04 -8.78 -21.37
N GLU A 91 6.12 -7.89 -20.40
CA GLU A 91 6.76 -8.17 -19.13
C GLU A 91 5.85 -7.82 -17.94
N ILE A 92 5.35 -8.88 -17.33
CA ILE A 92 4.46 -8.81 -16.17
C ILE A 92 5.11 -9.56 -15.01
N TRP A 93 5.13 -8.91 -13.86
CA TRP A 93 5.60 -9.48 -12.62
C TRP A 93 4.45 -9.58 -11.62
N LEU A 94 4.40 -10.70 -10.93
CA LEU A 94 3.42 -10.92 -9.86
C LEU A 94 4.14 -10.97 -8.51
N ARG A 95 3.67 -10.15 -7.59
CA ARG A 95 4.02 -10.32 -6.19
C ARG A 95 3.16 -11.42 -5.60
N VAL A 96 3.80 -12.44 -5.10
CA VAL A 96 3.12 -13.64 -4.62
C VAL A 96 3.49 -13.98 -3.19
N GLU A 97 2.60 -14.68 -2.54
CA GLU A 97 2.79 -15.26 -1.22
C GLU A 97 2.62 -16.78 -1.30
N LEU A 98 3.56 -17.50 -0.72
CA LEU A 98 3.46 -18.94 -0.63
C LEU A 98 2.43 -19.33 0.43
N ALA A 99 1.61 -20.33 0.13
CA ALA A 99 0.72 -20.93 1.09
C ALA A 99 1.54 -21.46 2.29
N SER A 100 1.25 -20.93 3.48
CA SER A 100 1.91 -21.37 4.68
C SER A 100 1.10 -22.47 5.35
N ASN A 101 1.72 -23.62 5.55
CA ASN A 101 1.18 -24.63 6.45
C ASN A 101 1.38 -24.14 7.89
N LYS A 102 0.30 -23.76 8.53
CA LYS A 102 0.29 -23.18 9.88
C LYS A 102 1.02 -24.03 10.94
N PHE A 103 1.25 -25.31 10.67
CA PHE A 103 1.88 -26.24 11.61
C PHE A 103 3.43 -26.28 11.53
N PHE A 104 4.04 -25.75 10.47
CA PHE A 104 5.49 -25.83 10.24
C PHE A 104 6.10 -24.49 9.83
N ASP A 105 5.54 -23.39 10.29
CA ASP A 105 6.03 -22.06 9.96
C ASP A 105 7.30 -21.73 10.75
N HIS A 106 8.45 -21.92 10.11
CA HIS A 106 9.70 -21.39 10.62
C HIS A 106 9.74 -19.87 10.39
N PRO A 107 10.13 -19.08 11.40
CA PRO A 107 10.15 -17.60 11.29
C PRO A 107 11.09 -17.09 10.17
N ASN A 108 12.07 -17.89 9.77
CA ASN A 108 13.05 -17.51 8.75
C ASN A 108 12.69 -17.99 7.34
N LYS A 109 11.53 -18.57 7.14
CA LYS A 109 11.11 -19.06 5.82
C LYS A 109 10.69 -17.91 4.93
N ILE A 110 11.19 -17.89 3.70
CA ILE A 110 10.78 -16.94 2.67
C ILE A 110 9.33 -17.21 2.31
N LYS A 111 8.46 -16.23 2.52
CA LYS A 111 7.01 -16.35 2.28
C LYS A 111 6.55 -15.56 1.07
N ARG A 112 7.26 -14.53 0.70
CA ARG A 112 6.86 -13.57 -0.34
C ARG A 112 8.00 -13.26 -1.29
N GLY A 113 7.63 -12.98 -2.53
CA GLY A 113 8.57 -12.55 -3.54
C GLY A 113 7.88 -12.19 -4.84
N TRP A 114 8.67 -12.09 -5.90
CA TRP A 114 8.20 -11.74 -7.23
C TRP A 114 8.49 -12.87 -8.21
N ILE A 115 7.53 -13.17 -9.06
CA ILE A 115 7.68 -14.10 -10.18
C ILE A 115 7.39 -13.37 -11.49
N LYS A 116 8.11 -13.74 -12.52
CA LYS A 116 7.87 -13.27 -13.90
C LYS A 116 6.87 -14.19 -14.59
N MET A 117 5.91 -13.59 -15.26
CA MET A 117 4.94 -14.29 -16.11
C MET A 117 5.35 -14.23 -17.56
#